data_80c9fe75e838fce236b1cc57f14eecde
#
_entry.id   80c9fe75e838fce236b1cc57f14eecde
#
_cell.length_a   1.000
_cell.length_b   1.000
_cell.length_c   1.000
_cell.angle_alpha   90.00
_cell.angle_beta   90.00
_cell.angle_gamma   90.00
#
_symmetry.space_group_name_H-M   'P 1'
#
loop_
_entity.id
_entity.type
_entity.pdbx_description
1 polymer ?
#
loop_
_entity_poly.entity_id
_entity_poly.type
_entity_poly.pdbx_seq_one_letter_code
_entity_poly.pdbx_strand_id
1 'polypeptide(L)'
;VTFFAMAYILVVNPAILGNAVPKDGSITTQGIAAGTALVAGIMTILMGVVANYPLALAAGLGLNAVVAFTLVLGSGLSYGEAMGVIAWEGILIFLLVLTGFREAVFRAVPPALKTAITVGLGLFVALIGLVNAGIVRAGATPVQFGISGSLDGWPALVFVFGLFLMIVLYVRGVKGAVLISIISATVLAAIVQAFAHIDRISDTNPTGWGQTVPELKGSPIAVPVFDTLGKVDLFGGFGKLGVVSIILLVFSLMLADFFDTMGTMVAVGAEGNLLDEQGNPPKTRQILIIDSLAAVAGGVGGVSSNTSYVESASGVAEGARTGLASVITGVLFLMSTFLAPLVELVPTEAASTALVFVGFLMMTQVTDIDWDSKEVAIPAFMTMAFMPFGYSVSVGIGVGFVTYSLIQLVKGQARKVHPLMWLVSVLFIIYFLMGPLQRLLGVG
;
A
#
# COMPACT_ATOMS: atom_id res chain seq x y z
N VAL A 1 6.75 -15.89 -14.41
CA VAL A 1 7.51 -14.66 -14.11
C VAL A 1 6.70 -13.73 -13.23
N THR A 2 5.50 -13.28 -13.64
CA THR A 2 4.64 -12.37 -12.85
C THR A 2 4.50 -12.81 -11.39
N PHE A 3 4.13 -14.07 -11.12
CA PHE A 3 4.01 -14.58 -9.76
C PHE A 3 5.29 -14.36 -8.94
N PHE A 4 6.45 -14.76 -9.47
CA PHE A 4 7.72 -14.63 -8.73
C PHE A 4 8.13 -13.16 -8.53
N ALA A 5 7.74 -12.26 -9.42
CA ALA A 5 8.03 -10.84 -9.28
C ALA A 5 7.20 -10.20 -8.14
N MET A 6 5.99 -10.71 -7.86
CA MET A 6 5.07 -10.12 -6.89
C MET A 6 4.80 -11.01 -5.65
N ALA A 7 5.31 -12.25 -5.60
CA ALA A 7 5.08 -13.18 -4.49
C ALA A 7 5.59 -12.65 -3.13
N TYR A 8 6.48 -11.66 -3.14
CA TYR A 8 6.94 -10.99 -1.92
C TYR A 8 5.79 -10.41 -1.09
N ILE A 9 4.63 -10.11 -1.70
CA ILE A 9 3.46 -9.57 -0.99
C ILE A 9 2.93 -10.55 0.07
N LEU A 10 3.10 -11.85 -0.13
CA LEU A 10 2.72 -12.89 0.83
C LEU A 10 3.46 -12.76 2.17
N VAL A 11 4.62 -12.12 2.13
CA VAL A 11 5.45 -11.84 3.30
C VAL A 11 5.24 -10.40 3.78
N VAL A 12 5.26 -9.46 2.86
CA VAL A 12 5.24 -8.02 3.20
C VAL A 12 3.88 -7.60 3.73
N ASN A 13 2.76 -8.13 3.20
CA ASN A 13 1.44 -7.79 3.72
C ASN A 13 1.25 -8.22 5.19
N PRO A 14 1.55 -9.47 5.58
CA PRO A 14 1.56 -9.86 7.00
C PRO A 14 2.50 -9.03 7.87
N ALA A 15 3.68 -8.65 7.37
CA ALA A 15 4.63 -7.82 8.10
C ALA A 15 4.10 -6.40 8.38
N ILE A 16 3.29 -5.85 7.47
CA ILE A 16 2.64 -4.54 7.66
C ILE A 16 1.41 -4.67 8.55
N LEU A 17 0.45 -5.51 8.17
CA LEU A 17 -0.82 -5.64 8.88
C LEU A 17 -0.66 -6.26 10.27
N GLY A 18 0.38 -7.05 10.50
CA GLY A 18 0.73 -7.61 11.79
C GLY A 18 0.96 -6.56 12.90
N ASN A 19 1.27 -5.29 12.51
CA ASN A 19 1.33 -4.17 13.46
C ASN A 19 -0.05 -3.74 13.99
N ALA A 20 -1.11 -4.09 13.28
CA ALA A 20 -2.47 -3.60 13.49
C ALA A 20 -3.44 -4.68 14.00
N VAL A 21 -3.02 -5.94 14.08
CA VAL A 21 -3.89 -7.04 14.54
C VAL A 21 -4.16 -6.99 16.03
N PRO A 22 -5.32 -7.51 16.49
CA PRO A 22 -5.60 -7.67 17.90
C PRO A 22 -4.55 -8.53 18.60
N LYS A 23 -4.21 -8.17 19.85
CA LYS A 23 -3.20 -8.90 20.65
C LYS A 23 -3.75 -10.20 21.27
N ASP A 24 -5.03 -10.50 21.10
CA ASP A 24 -5.72 -11.67 21.61
C ASP A 24 -5.46 -12.95 20.81
N GLY A 25 -4.70 -12.85 19.70
CA GLY A 25 -4.39 -13.97 18.83
C GLY A 25 -5.55 -14.37 17.90
N SER A 26 -6.64 -13.58 17.83
CA SER A 26 -7.79 -13.85 16.96
C SER A 26 -7.47 -13.74 15.47
N ILE A 27 -6.37 -13.06 15.12
CA ILE A 27 -5.83 -12.93 13.77
C ILE A 27 -4.34 -13.22 13.83
N THR A 28 -3.90 -14.17 13.02
CA THR A 28 -2.50 -14.63 12.98
C THR A 28 -1.77 -14.12 11.74
N THR A 29 -0.45 -14.04 11.81
CA THR A 29 0.40 -13.71 10.64
C THR A 29 0.21 -14.72 9.50
N GLN A 30 0.05 -16.01 9.84
CA GLN A 30 -0.27 -17.07 8.88
C GLN A 30 -1.63 -16.85 8.24
N GLY A 31 -2.65 -16.46 9.02
CA GLY A 31 -3.98 -16.14 8.52
C GLY A 31 -3.97 -14.97 7.55
N ILE A 32 -3.21 -13.90 7.84
CA ILE A 32 -3.04 -12.77 6.92
C ILE A 32 -2.36 -13.24 5.63
N ALA A 33 -1.31 -14.07 5.72
CA ALA A 33 -0.60 -14.59 4.54
C ALA A 33 -1.51 -15.48 3.67
N ALA A 34 -2.23 -16.41 4.29
CA ALA A 34 -3.17 -17.30 3.61
C ALA A 34 -4.34 -16.52 2.99
N GLY A 35 -4.92 -15.56 3.72
CA GLY A 35 -5.97 -14.68 3.23
C GLY A 35 -5.49 -13.81 2.06
N THR A 36 -4.28 -13.25 2.15
CA THR A 36 -3.64 -12.49 1.05
C THR A 36 -3.50 -13.35 -0.20
N ALA A 37 -2.98 -14.57 -0.07
CA ALA A 37 -2.84 -15.50 -1.18
C ALA A 37 -4.19 -15.89 -1.79
N LEU A 38 -5.21 -16.13 -0.94
CA LEU A 38 -6.55 -16.50 -1.37
C LEU A 38 -7.21 -15.38 -2.20
N VAL A 39 -7.26 -14.17 -1.65
CA VAL A 39 -7.91 -13.03 -2.31
C VAL A 39 -7.15 -12.65 -3.58
N ALA A 40 -5.82 -12.55 -3.51
CA ALA A 40 -4.98 -12.28 -4.69
C ALA A 40 -5.19 -13.35 -5.77
N GLY A 41 -5.24 -14.63 -5.39
CA GLY A 41 -5.45 -15.75 -6.30
C GLY A 41 -6.78 -15.67 -7.02
N ILE A 42 -7.89 -15.54 -6.28
CA ILE A 42 -9.24 -15.47 -6.84
C ILE A 42 -9.40 -14.24 -7.75
N MET A 43 -8.99 -13.07 -7.28
CA MET A 43 -9.20 -11.82 -8.02
C MET A 43 -8.30 -11.74 -9.27
N THR A 44 -7.09 -12.28 -9.22
CA THR A 44 -6.21 -12.39 -10.39
C THR A 44 -6.76 -13.38 -11.42
N ILE A 45 -7.36 -14.50 -11.00
CA ILE A 45 -8.05 -15.41 -11.92
C ILE A 45 -9.24 -14.69 -12.59
N LEU A 46 -10.05 -13.98 -11.82
CA LEU A 46 -11.18 -13.21 -12.34
C LEU A 46 -10.73 -12.14 -13.34
N MET A 47 -9.61 -11.44 -13.08
CA MET A 47 -9.01 -10.51 -14.03
C MET A 47 -8.66 -11.21 -15.35
N GLY A 48 -8.05 -12.38 -15.26
CA GLY A 48 -7.69 -13.19 -16.43
C GLY A 48 -8.91 -13.66 -17.23
N VAL A 49 -9.95 -14.15 -16.56
CA VAL A 49 -11.15 -14.73 -17.21
C VAL A 49 -12.07 -13.63 -17.76
N VAL A 50 -12.35 -12.58 -17.00
CA VAL A 50 -13.35 -11.56 -17.35
C VAL A 50 -12.75 -10.48 -18.26
N ALA A 51 -11.64 -9.88 -17.85
CA ALA A 51 -10.99 -8.83 -18.64
C ALA A 51 -10.10 -9.39 -19.74
N ASN A 52 -9.66 -10.64 -19.64
CA ASN A 52 -8.66 -11.26 -20.53
C ASN A 52 -7.40 -10.40 -20.66
N TYR A 53 -6.93 -9.85 -19.54
CA TYR A 53 -5.81 -8.94 -19.48
C TYR A 53 -4.69 -9.52 -18.60
N PRO A 54 -3.40 -9.41 -19.00
CA PRO A 54 -2.27 -10.01 -18.27
C PRO A 54 -1.88 -9.16 -17.04
N LEU A 55 -2.83 -8.91 -16.14
CA LEU A 55 -2.69 -8.08 -14.96
C LEU A 55 -3.01 -8.91 -13.71
N ALA A 56 -2.09 -8.93 -12.77
CA ALA A 56 -2.27 -9.59 -11.48
C ALA A 56 -2.66 -8.57 -10.40
N LEU A 57 -3.43 -9.04 -9.43
CA LEU A 57 -3.98 -8.25 -8.33
C LEU A 57 -3.50 -8.84 -7.00
N ALA A 58 -3.11 -7.98 -6.09
CA ALA A 58 -2.81 -8.36 -4.71
C ALA A 58 -2.96 -7.15 -3.77
N ALA A 59 -2.75 -7.36 -2.46
CA ALA A 59 -2.86 -6.31 -1.47
C ALA A 59 -1.88 -5.15 -1.76
N GLY A 60 -2.40 -3.93 -1.91
CA GLY A 60 -1.64 -2.74 -2.26
C GLY A 60 -0.76 -2.27 -1.11
N LEU A 61 0.57 -2.21 -1.30
CA LEU A 61 1.53 -1.90 -0.23
C LEU A 61 1.23 -0.56 0.46
N GLY A 62 0.92 0.48 -0.31
CA GLY A 62 0.57 1.77 0.22
C GLY A 62 -0.71 1.74 1.05
N LEU A 63 -1.73 1.04 0.55
CA LEU A 63 -3.03 0.91 1.22
C LEU A 63 -2.93 0.06 2.49
N ASN A 64 -2.11 -0.99 2.48
CA ASN A 64 -1.81 -1.80 3.68
C ASN A 64 -1.20 -0.95 4.79
N ALA A 65 -0.27 -0.06 4.41
CA ALA A 65 0.36 0.87 5.32
C ALA A 65 -0.65 1.86 5.91
N VAL A 66 -1.58 2.37 5.09
CA VAL A 66 -2.67 3.23 5.59
C VAL A 66 -3.55 2.48 6.57
N VAL A 67 -3.94 1.23 6.28
CA VAL A 67 -4.73 0.41 7.21
C VAL A 67 -4.03 0.28 8.55
N ALA A 68 -2.78 -0.18 8.56
CA ALA A 68 -2.07 -0.46 9.80
C ALA A 68 -1.75 0.83 10.58
N PHE A 69 -1.16 1.82 9.94
CA PHE A 69 -0.55 2.95 10.63
C PHE A 69 -1.47 4.16 10.71
N THR A 70 -2.31 4.42 9.71
CA THR A 70 -3.23 5.56 9.76
C THR A 70 -4.57 5.17 10.41
N LEU A 71 -5.22 4.10 9.94
CA LEU A 71 -6.56 3.75 10.41
C LEU A 71 -6.54 3.10 11.78
N VAL A 72 -5.72 2.07 12.01
CA VAL A 72 -5.72 1.36 13.28
C VAL A 72 -4.88 2.11 14.32
N LEU A 73 -3.57 2.27 14.10
CA LEU A 73 -2.67 2.85 15.11
C LEU A 73 -2.86 4.36 15.27
N GLY A 74 -3.11 5.09 14.18
CA GLY A 74 -3.27 6.54 14.19
C GLY A 74 -4.65 7.02 14.60
N SER A 75 -5.70 6.41 14.03
CA SER A 75 -7.09 6.84 14.26
C SER A 75 -7.84 6.01 15.31
N GLY A 76 -7.22 4.95 15.85
CA GLY A 76 -7.81 4.11 16.90
C GLY A 76 -8.96 3.21 16.45
N LEU A 77 -9.10 2.97 15.14
CA LEU A 77 -10.05 1.98 14.64
C LEU A 77 -9.60 0.57 15.02
N SER A 78 -10.56 -0.31 15.26
CA SER A 78 -10.25 -1.74 15.32
C SER A 78 -9.85 -2.26 13.94
N TYR A 79 -9.22 -3.44 13.88
CA TYR A 79 -8.86 -4.08 12.61
C TYR A 79 -10.08 -4.26 11.70
N GLY A 80 -11.20 -4.74 12.25
CA GLY A 80 -12.43 -4.93 11.50
C GLY A 80 -13.03 -3.63 10.96
N GLU A 81 -13.01 -2.55 11.75
CA GLU A 81 -13.49 -1.23 11.31
C GLU A 81 -12.60 -0.64 10.20
N ALA A 82 -11.29 -0.83 10.29
CA ALA A 82 -10.37 -0.42 9.23
C ALA A 82 -10.61 -1.21 7.94
N MET A 83 -10.88 -2.52 8.03
CA MET A 83 -11.30 -3.33 6.87
C MET A 83 -12.66 -2.89 6.32
N GLY A 84 -13.55 -2.40 7.16
CA GLY A 84 -14.82 -1.78 6.74
C GLY A 84 -14.60 -0.52 5.89
N VAL A 85 -13.63 0.33 6.26
CA VAL A 85 -13.24 1.51 5.46
C VAL A 85 -12.72 1.09 4.07
N ILE A 86 -11.90 0.03 4.00
CA ILE A 86 -11.42 -0.55 2.73
C ILE A 86 -12.59 -1.09 1.89
N ALA A 87 -13.52 -1.81 2.50
CA ALA A 87 -14.68 -2.30 1.77
C ALA A 87 -15.53 -1.16 1.20
N TRP A 88 -15.72 -0.07 1.95
CA TRP A 88 -16.40 1.13 1.47
C TRP A 88 -15.64 1.82 0.34
N GLU A 89 -14.33 1.87 0.40
CA GLU A 89 -13.48 2.39 -0.68
C GLU A 89 -13.74 1.61 -1.98
N GLY A 90 -13.63 0.28 -1.95
CA GLY A 90 -13.88 -0.55 -3.11
C GLY A 90 -15.31 -0.43 -3.65
N ILE A 91 -16.33 -0.34 -2.76
CA ILE A 91 -17.73 -0.09 -3.16
C ILE A 91 -17.86 1.25 -3.86
N LEU A 92 -17.22 2.30 -3.35
CA LEU A 92 -17.24 3.62 -3.96
C LEU A 92 -16.63 3.60 -5.37
N ILE A 93 -15.45 2.98 -5.54
CA ILE A 93 -14.81 2.83 -6.85
C ILE A 93 -15.74 2.06 -7.80
N PHE A 94 -16.32 0.96 -7.34
CA PHE A 94 -17.24 0.15 -8.14
C PHE A 94 -18.43 0.96 -8.66
N LEU A 95 -19.07 1.74 -7.78
CA LEU A 95 -20.18 2.62 -8.15
C LEU A 95 -19.77 3.70 -9.15
N LEU A 96 -18.58 4.29 -8.97
CA LEU A 96 -18.03 5.28 -9.89
C LEU A 96 -17.75 4.68 -11.29
N VAL A 97 -17.27 3.44 -11.33
CA VAL A 97 -17.03 2.72 -12.59
C VAL A 97 -18.35 2.37 -13.30
N LEU A 98 -19.38 1.94 -12.55
CA LEU A 98 -20.69 1.59 -13.12
C LEU A 98 -21.44 2.80 -13.68
N THR A 99 -21.40 3.93 -12.96
CA THR A 99 -22.13 5.15 -13.33
C THR A 99 -21.43 5.98 -14.39
N GLY A 100 -20.16 5.67 -14.73
CA GLY A 100 -19.36 6.48 -15.64
C GLY A 100 -18.87 7.80 -15.04
N PHE A 101 -19.17 8.08 -13.76
CA PHE A 101 -18.73 9.28 -13.05
C PHE A 101 -17.21 9.32 -12.84
N ARG A 102 -16.53 8.20 -13.10
CA ARG A 102 -15.08 8.07 -13.10
C ARG A 102 -14.36 9.19 -13.85
N GLU A 103 -14.85 9.55 -15.04
CA GLU A 103 -14.24 10.63 -15.83
C GLU A 103 -14.31 11.98 -15.13
N ALA A 104 -15.39 12.26 -14.39
CA ALA A 104 -15.52 13.49 -13.63
C ALA A 104 -14.50 13.58 -12.48
N VAL A 105 -14.30 12.48 -11.73
CA VAL A 105 -13.28 12.41 -10.68
C VAL A 105 -11.88 12.54 -11.28
N PHE A 106 -11.62 11.82 -12.37
CA PHE A 106 -10.33 11.88 -13.06
C PHE A 106 -9.99 13.29 -13.57
N ARG A 107 -10.98 14.00 -14.14
CA ARG A 107 -10.82 15.39 -14.64
C ARG A 107 -10.75 16.43 -13.50
N ALA A 108 -11.35 16.15 -12.36
CA ALA A 108 -11.38 17.07 -11.22
C ALA A 108 -10.01 17.29 -10.60
N VAL A 109 -9.17 16.24 -10.56
CA VAL A 109 -7.84 16.30 -9.94
C VAL A 109 -6.77 16.66 -10.98
N PRO A 110 -5.98 17.73 -10.78
CA PRO A 110 -4.90 18.09 -11.67
C PRO A 110 -3.86 16.97 -11.84
N PRO A 111 -3.29 16.77 -13.05
CA PRO A 111 -2.31 15.69 -13.31
C PRO A 111 -1.16 15.65 -12.32
N ALA A 112 -0.57 16.81 -12.00
CA ALA A 112 0.53 16.89 -11.06
C ALA A 112 0.17 16.44 -9.63
N LEU A 113 -1.06 16.67 -9.19
CA LEU A 113 -1.51 16.18 -7.88
C LEU A 113 -1.72 14.65 -7.88
N LYS A 114 -2.12 14.07 -9.02
CA LYS A 114 -2.19 12.61 -9.18
C LYS A 114 -0.80 11.98 -9.01
N THR A 115 0.18 12.51 -9.75
CA THR A 115 1.60 12.09 -9.63
C THR A 115 2.10 12.32 -8.20
N ALA A 116 1.81 13.47 -7.59
CA ALA A 116 2.23 13.78 -6.22
C ALA A 116 1.62 12.82 -5.17
N ILE A 117 0.39 12.32 -5.39
CA ILE A 117 -0.22 11.29 -4.54
C ILE A 117 0.60 10.00 -4.60
N THR A 118 0.93 9.51 -5.80
CA THR A 118 1.75 8.31 -5.98
C THR A 118 3.15 8.47 -5.37
N VAL A 119 3.81 9.58 -5.63
CA VAL A 119 5.15 9.87 -5.07
C VAL A 119 5.10 9.99 -3.54
N GLY A 120 4.12 10.71 -3.00
CA GLY A 120 3.94 10.86 -1.55
C GLY A 120 3.67 9.53 -0.86
N LEU A 121 2.83 8.69 -1.46
CA LEU A 121 2.57 7.34 -1.00
C LEU A 121 3.85 6.49 -1.00
N GLY A 122 4.67 6.58 -2.05
CA GLY A 122 5.97 5.91 -2.12
C GLY A 122 6.92 6.33 -1.00
N LEU A 123 7.03 7.64 -0.74
CA LEU A 123 7.83 8.16 0.38
C LEU A 123 7.30 7.69 1.74
N PHE A 124 5.98 7.62 1.91
CA PHE A 124 5.35 7.12 3.13
C PHE A 124 5.65 5.64 3.35
N VAL A 125 5.52 4.81 2.31
CA VAL A 125 5.86 3.38 2.37
C VAL A 125 7.34 3.16 2.68
N ALA A 126 8.24 3.95 2.06
CA ALA A 126 9.68 3.88 2.35
C ALA A 126 9.97 4.23 3.82
N LEU A 127 9.34 5.28 4.36
CA LEU A 127 9.49 5.65 5.77
C LEU A 127 9.04 4.50 6.68
N ILE A 128 7.89 3.88 6.40
CA ILE A 128 7.40 2.72 7.17
C ILE A 128 8.40 1.57 7.11
N GLY A 129 8.96 1.26 5.94
CA GLY A 129 10.00 0.24 5.80
C GLY A 129 11.22 0.53 6.69
N LEU A 130 11.71 1.76 6.70
CA LEU A 130 12.83 2.19 7.53
C LEU A 130 12.51 2.14 9.03
N VAL A 131 11.29 2.49 9.43
CA VAL A 131 10.83 2.41 10.82
C VAL A 131 10.71 0.95 11.26
N ASN A 132 10.08 0.10 10.47
CA ASN A 132 9.90 -1.31 10.77
C ASN A 132 11.24 -2.07 10.87
N ALA A 133 12.23 -1.67 10.06
CA ALA A 133 13.58 -2.22 10.14
C ALA A 133 14.43 -1.64 11.29
N GLY A 134 13.89 -0.68 12.05
CA GLY A 134 14.61 -0.01 13.12
C GLY A 134 15.75 0.92 12.64
N ILE A 135 15.80 1.24 11.35
CA ILE A 135 16.77 2.18 10.77
C ILE A 135 16.39 3.62 11.08
N VAL A 136 15.10 3.89 11.11
CA VAL A 136 14.54 5.16 11.56
C VAL A 136 13.75 4.91 12.84
N ARG A 137 14.04 5.67 13.90
CA ARG A 137 13.42 5.52 15.22
C ARG A 137 13.03 6.88 15.79
N ALA A 138 12.10 6.88 16.70
CA ALA A 138 11.87 8.03 17.60
C ALA A 138 12.93 8.04 18.69
N GLY A 139 13.37 9.20 19.10
CA GLY A 139 14.37 9.38 20.15
C GLY A 139 14.37 10.80 20.71
N ALA A 140 15.52 11.42 20.86
CA ALA A 140 15.62 12.83 21.25
C ALA A 140 14.96 13.78 20.23
N THR A 141 14.88 13.35 18.98
CA THR A 141 14.15 13.99 17.90
C THR A 141 12.99 13.08 17.44
N PRO A 142 11.92 13.63 16.81
CA PRO A 142 10.81 12.82 16.30
C PRO A 142 11.27 11.70 15.35
N VAL A 143 12.38 11.93 14.63
CA VAL A 143 13.00 10.99 13.69
C VAL A 143 14.51 11.02 13.87
N GLN A 144 15.12 9.88 14.11
CA GLN A 144 16.58 9.73 14.19
C GLN A 144 17.06 8.46 13.50
N PHE A 145 18.31 8.43 13.07
CA PHE A 145 18.95 7.28 12.47
C PHE A 145 19.40 6.28 13.55
N GLY A 146 18.89 5.06 13.50
CA GLY A 146 19.26 3.98 14.40
C GLY A 146 19.08 4.30 15.88
N ILE A 147 20.01 3.83 16.69
CA ILE A 147 20.10 4.09 18.13
C ILE A 147 21.21 5.12 18.34
N SER A 148 20.86 6.30 18.87
CA SER A 148 21.83 7.39 19.11
C SER A 148 22.70 7.75 17.89
N GLY A 149 22.14 7.64 16.67
CA GLY A 149 22.84 7.99 15.43
C GLY A 149 23.65 6.85 14.80
N SER A 150 23.60 5.63 15.33
CA SER A 150 24.28 4.46 14.77
C SER A 150 23.36 3.29 14.51
N LEU A 151 23.75 2.41 13.59
CA LEU A 151 23.07 1.15 13.34
C LEU A 151 23.69 0.07 14.22
N ASP A 152 22.95 -0.35 15.25
CA ASP A 152 23.36 -1.39 16.15
C ASP A 152 22.50 -2.65 16.02
N GLY A 153 23.12 -3.81 16.21
CA GLY A 153 22.46 -5.11 16.23
C GLY A 153 22.45 -5.84 14.88
N TRP A 154 22.31 -7.14 14.96
CA TRP A 154 22.25 -8.03 13.83
C TRP A 154 21.02 -7.81 12.92
N PRO A 155 19.82 -7.49 13.44
CA PRO A 155 18.66 -7.18 12.63
C PRO A 155 18.91 -6.04 11.64
N ALA A 156 19.58 -4.94 12.09
CA ALA A 156 19.94 -3.83 11.20
C ALA A 156 20.91 -4.27 10.09
N LEU A 157 21.87 -5.16 10.39
CA LEU A 157 22.77 -5.72 9.38
C LEU A 157 22.02 -6.56 8.34
N VAL A 158 21.04 -7.37 8.76
CA VAL A 158 20.19 -8.16 7.84
C VAL A 158 19.41 -7.24 6.90
N PHE A 159 18.84 -6.16 7.41
CA PHE A 159 18.17 -5.16 6.57
C PHE A 159 19.14 -4.54 5.56
N VAL A 160 20.30 -4.05 6.01
CA VAL A 160 21.30 -3.42 5.13
C VAL A 160 21.77 -4.39 4.05
N PHE A 161 22.08 -5.63 4.44
CA PHE A 161 22.45 -6.69 3.48
C PHE A 161 21.35 -6.91 2.43
N GLY A 162 20.09 -7.09 2.87
CA GLY A 162 18.96 -7.32 2.00
C GLY A 162 18.72 -6.14 1.04
N LEU A 163 18.79 -4.91 1.53
CA LEU A 163 18.59 -3.71 0.72
C LEU A 163 19.70 -3.57 -0.34
N PHE A 164 20.97 -3.73 0.04
CA PHE A 164 22.07 -3.65 -0.92
C PHE A 164 22.01 -4.76 -1.97
N LEU A 165 21.71 -5.99 -1.55
CA LEU A 165 21.53 -7.10 -2.48
C LEU A 165 20.42 -6.80 -3.48
N MET A 166 19.28 -6.26 -3.01
CA MET A 166 18.16 -5.87 -3.86
C MET A 166 18.57 -4.83 -4.90
N ILE A 167 19.28 -3.78 -4.48
CA ILE A 167 19.78 -2.74 -5.37
C ILE A 167 20.72 -3.35 -6.44
N VAL A 168 21.65 -4.20 -6.04
CA VAL A 168 22.59 -4.85 -6.97
C VAL A 168 21.84 -5.74 -7.98
N LEU A 169 20.90 -6.56 -7.53
CA LEU A 169 20.12 -7.43 -8.40
C LEU A 169 19.25 -6.62 -9.37
N TYR A 170 18.62 -5.56 -8.88
CA TYR A 170 17.80 -4.68 -9.72
C TYR A 170 18.62 -3.97 -10.80
N VAL A 171 19.75 -3.36 -10.43
CA VAL A 171 20.65 -2.69 -11.39
C VAL A 171 21.19 -3.67 -12.44
N ARG A 172 21.35 -4.94 -12.08
CA ARG A 172 21.72 -6.01 -13.01
C ARG A 172 20.56 -6.55 -13.85
N GLY A 173 19.35 -6.03 -13.67
CA GLY A 173 18.16 -6.48 -14.40
C GLY A 173 17.66 -7.88 -14.02
N VAL A 174 18.01 -8.36 -12.83
CA VAL A 174 17.57 -9.69 -12.36
C VAL A 174 16.08 -9.65 -12.04
N LYS A 175 15.28 -10.46 -12.75
CA LYS A 175 13.84 -10.57 -12.51
C LYS A 175 13.57 -11.23 -11.16
N GLY A 176 12.62 -10.70 -10.39
CA GLY A 176 12.32 -11.16 -9.03
C GLY A 176 13.36 -10.73 -7.99
N ALA A 177 14.16 -9.69 -8.25
CA ALA A 177 15.17 -9.16 -7.35
C ALA A 177 14.65 -8.96 -5.92
N VAL A 178 13.41 -8.47 -5.77
CA VAL A 178 12.75 -8.25 -4.48
C VAL A 178 12.61 -9.56 -3.70
N LEU A 179 12.03 -10.58 -4.32
CA LEU A 179 11.83 -11.89 -3.67
C LEU A 179 13.17 -12.57 -3.33
N ILE A 180 14.12 -12.57 -4.26
CA ILE A 180 15.45 -13.15 -4.06
C ILE A 180 16.15 -12.47 -2.88
N SER A 181 16.05 -11.15 -2.79
CA SER A 181 16.65 -10.37 -1.71
C SER A 181 16.03 -10.69 -0.35
N ILE A 182 14.69 -10.75 -0.26
CA ILE A 182 14.00 -11.14 0.97
C ILE A 182 14.40 -12.55 1.41
N ILE A 183 14.41 -13.53 0.50
CA ILE A 183 14.81 -14.90 0.81
C ILE A 183 16.26 -14.94 1.31
N SER A 184 17.18 -14.26 0.61
CA SER A 184 18.60 -14.23 1.00
C SER A 184 18.80 -13.57 2.36
N ALA A 185 18.12 -12.46 2.63
CA ALA A 185 18.15 -11.78 3.92
C ALA A 185 17.54 -12.64 5.04
N THR A 186 16.47 -13.40 4.74
CA THR A 186 15.87 -14.35 5.69
C THR A 186 16.79 -15.49 6.01
N VAL A 187 17.49 -16.06 5.02
CA VAL A 187 18.51 -17.10 5.25
C VAL A 187 19.64 -16.57 6.14
N LEU A 188 20.12 -15.36 5.84
CA LEU A 188 21.13 -14.72 6.71
C LEU A 188 20.60 -14.52 8.14
N ALA A 189 19.35 -14.05 8.29
CA ALA A 189 18.70 -13.86 9.58
C ALA A 189 18.59 -15.18 10.37
N ALA A 190 18.18 -16.26 9.73
CA ALA A 190 18.09 -17.59 10.35
C ALA A 190 19.46 -18.12 10.78
N ILE A 191 20.51 -17.88 9.97
CA ILE A 191 21.89 -18.23 10.34
C ILE A 191 22.32 -17.42 11.57
N VAL A 192 22.10 -16.10 11.55
CA VAL A 192 22.43 -15.22 12.70
C VAL A 192 21.68 -15.67 13.95
N GLN A 193 20.38 -15.98 13.82
CA GLN A 193 19.57 -16.43 14.96
C GLN A 193 20.09 -17.73 15.56
N ALA A 194 20.53 -18.68 14.72
CA ALA A 194 21.07 -19.95 15.19
C ALA A 194 22.36 -19.81 16.04
N PHE A 195 23.14 -18.74 15.84
CA PHE A 195 24.36 -18.49 16.60
C PHE A 195 24.18 -17.48 17.74
N ALA A 196 23.40 -16.42 17.50
CA ALA A 196 23.32 -15.27 18.40
C ALA A 196 22.13 -15.34 19.38
N HIS A 197 21.12 -16.19 19.10
CA HIS A 197 19.91 -16.36 19.94
C HIS A 197 19.28 -15.04 20.38
N ILE A 198 18.95 -14.18 19.42
CA ILE A 198 18.46 -12.82 19.65
C ILE A 198 16.94 -12.86 19.90
N ASP A 199 16.50 -12.28 20.99
CA ASP A 199 15.09 -12.13 21.32
C ASP A 199 14.44 -10.97 20.52
N ARG A 200 13.13 -10.83 20.68
CA ARG A 200 12.39 -9.69 20.13
C ARG A 200 12.85 -8.38 20.77
N ILE A 201 12.66 -7.31 20.01
CA ILE A 201 12.85 -5.94 20.47
C ILE A 201 11.99 -5.67 21.71
N SER A 202 12.60 -5.05 22.71
CA SER A 202 11.97 -4.61 23.95
C SER A 202 12.71 -3.41 24.52
N ASP A 203 12.19 -2.80 25.57
CA ASP A 203 12.87 -1.69 26.26
C ASP A 203 14.25 -2.10 26.81
N THR A 204 14.42 -3.37 27.18
CA THR A 204 15.69 -3.95 27.67
C THR A 204 16.56 -4.53 26.56
N ASN A 205 15.99 -4.76 25.36
CA ASN A 205 16.70 -5.28 24.18
C ASN A 205 16.35 -4.44 22.93
N PRO A 206 16.85 -3.21 22.81
CA PRO A 206 16.49 -2.31 21.70
C PRO A 206 17.07 -2.74 20.35
N THR A 207 17.99 -3.72 20.33
CA THR A 207 18.63 -4.28 19.13
C THR A 207 18.08 -5.65 18.72
N GLY A 208 16.97 -6.09 19.34
CA GLY A 208 16.30 -7.36 19.04
C GLY A 208 15.57 -7.35 17.70
N TRP A 209 15.09 -8.54 17.30
CA TRP A 209 14.22 -8.68 16.13
C TRP A 209 12.90 -7.94 16.33
N GLY A 210 12.36 -7.37 15.26
CA GLY A 210 11.09 -6.66 15.27
C GLY A 210 9.91 -7.57 15.61
N GLN A 211 8.99 -7.81 14.69
CA GLN A 211 7.79 -8.61 14.98
C GLN A 211 8.07 -10.11 15.03
N THR A 212 8.96 -10.60 14.19
CA THR A 212 9.19 -12.03 13.96
C THR A 212 10.64 -12.40 14.23
N VAL A 213 10.84 -13.37 15.12
CA VAL A 213 12.14 -14.03 15.30
C VAL A 213 12.27 -15.08 14.19
N PRO A 214 13.37 -15.09 13.41
CA PRO A 214 13.52 -15.96 12.24
C PRO A 214 13.82 -17.41 12.65
N GLU A 215 12.81 -18.09 13.16
CA GLU A 215 12.86 -19.50 13.56
C GLU A 215 11.78 -20.29 12.86
N LEU A 216 12.12 -21.41 12.25
CA LEU A 216 11.14 -22.30 11.65
C LEU A 216 10.41 -23.07 12.76
N LYS A 217 9.13 -22.75 12.96
CA LYS A 217 8.26 -23.41 13.93
C LYS A 217 7.32 -24.39 13.22
N GLY A 218 7.60 -25.66 13.31
CA GLY A 218 6.73 -26.71 12.75
C GLY A 218 7.02 -27.03 11.27
N SER A 219 5.97 -27.48 10.56
CA SER A 219 6.07 -27.86 9.14
C SER A 219 6.03 -26.63 8.23
N PRO A 220 6.86 -26.58 7.16
CA PRO A 220 6.80 -25.52 6.16
C PRO A 220 5.51 -25.51 5.34
N ILE A 221 4.76 -26.62 5.35
CA ILE A 221 3.48 -26.79 4.66
C ILE A 221 2.45 -27.14 5.70
N ALA A 222 1.33 -26.41 5.73
CA ALA A 222 0.21 -26.65 6.62
C ALA A 222 -1.12 -26.41 5.92
N VAL A 223 -2.19 -26.89 6.53
CA VAL A 223 -3.56 -26.52 6.11
C VAL A 223 -3.74 -25.03 6.33
N PRO A 224 -4.21 -24.27 5.33
CA PRO A 224 -4.36 -22.82 5.45
C PRO A 224 -5.32 -22.45 6.56
N VAL A 225 -4.98 -21.43 7.34
CA VAL A 225 -5.85 -20.81 8.34
C VAL A 225 -6.35 -19.48 7.76
N PHE A 226 -7.66 -19.27 7.74
CA PHE A 226 -8.30 -18.08 7.19
C PHE A 226 -9.02 -17.29 8.30
N ASP A 227 -8.30 -16.95 9.37
CA ASP A 227 -8.83 -16.26 10.54
C ASP A 227 -9.15 -14.77 10.30
N THR A 228 -8.70 -14.21 9.16
CA THR A 228 -9.00 -12.86 8.73
C THR A 228 -10.36 -12.74 8.01
N LEU A 229 -10.85 -13.83 7.42
CA LEU A 229 -12.07 -13.79 6.60
C LEU A 229 -13.29 -13.36 7.42
N GLY A 230 -14.02 -12.38 6.90
CA GLY A 230 -15.23 -11.87 7.52
C GLY A 230 -15.00 -11.05 8.80
N LYS A 231 -13.75 -10.73 9.15
CA LYS A 231 -13.42 -9.82 10.26
C LYS A 231 -13.60 -8.35 9.85
N VAL A 232 -14.69 -8.04 9.19
CA VAL A 232 -15.02 -6.71 8.68
C VAL A 232 -16.19 -6.12 9.46
N ASP A 233 -16.04 -4.87 9.90
CA ASP A 233 -17.11 -4.06 10.49
C ASP A 233 -17.34 -2.82 9.63
N LEU A 234 -18.40 -2.85 8.83
CA LEU A 234 -18.72 -1.78 7.87
C LEU A 234 -19.18 -0.48 8.54
N PHE A 235 -19.68 -0.53 9.77
CA PHE A 235 -20.34 0.63 10.37
C PHE A 235 -19.71 1.11 11.68
N GLY A 236 -18.95 0.29 12.38
CA GLY A 236 -18.34 0.66 13.68
C GLY A 236 -17.45 1.90 13.60
N GLY A 237 -16.71 2.06 12.52
CA GLY A 237 -15.86 3.22 12.30
C GLY A 237 -16.60 4.56 12.29
N PHE A 238 -17.85 4.59 11.80
CA PHE A 238 -18.67 5.82 11.79
C PHE A 238 -19.01 6.32 13.18
N GLY A 239 -19.18 5.42 14.13
CA GLY A 239 -19.44 5.75 15.53
C GLY A 239 -18.21 6.35 16.24
N LYS A 240 -17.00 5.95 15.83
CA LYS A 240 -15.75 6.41 16.46
C LYS A 240 -15.20 7.70 15.89
N LEU A 241 -15.17 7.82 14.57
CA LEU A 241 -14.53 8.97 13.89
C LEU A 241 -15.54 9.98 13.35
N GLY A 242 -16.81 9.64 13.33
CA GLY A 242 -17.85 10.44 12.71
C GLY A 242 -17.92 10.29 11.19
N VAL A 243 -19.07 10.65 10.63
CA VAL A 243 -19.40 10.43 9.21
C VAL A 243 -18.45 11.17 8.27
N VAL A 244 -18.15 12.43 8.56
CA VAL A 244 -17.29 13.28 7.70
C VAL A 244 -15.88 12.71 7.60
N SER A 245 -15.29 12.30 8.73
CA SER A 245 -13.94 11.72 8.77
C SER A 245 -13.87 10.42 7.95
N ILE A 246 -14.84 9.52 8.13
CA ILE A 246 -14.86 8.25 7.38
C ILE A 246 -15.03 8.52 5.88
N ILE A 247 -15.93 9.42 5.47
CA ILE A 247 -16.09 9.76 4.05
C ILE A 247 -14.78 10.29 3.44
N LEU A 248 -14.06 11.16 4.16
CA LEU A 248 -12.78 11.70 3.68
C LEU A 248 -11.67 10.63 3.64
N LEU A 249 -11.64 9.73 4.61
CA LEU A 249 -10.70 8.59 4.60
C LEU A 249 -10.98 7.68 3.41
N VAL A 250 -12.24 7.24 3.22
CA VAL A 250 -12.67 6.42 2.08
C VAL A 250 -12.36 7.12 0.75
N PHE A 251 -12.65 8.41 0.65
CA PHE A 251 -12.37 9.19 -0.56
C PHE A 251 -10.86 9.30 -0.85
N SER A 252 -10.04 9.52 0.18
CA SER A 252 -8.58 9.61 0.03
C SER A 252 -7.97 8.28 -0.41
N LEU A 253 -8.41 7.17 0.19
CA LEU A 253 -8.00 5.82 -0.21
C LEU A 253 -8.43 5.52 -1.63
N MET A 254 -9.68 5.82 -1.97
CA MET A 254 -10.21 5.67 -3.33
C MET A 254 -9.38 6.42 -4.36
N LEU A 255 -8.95 7.65 -4.07
CA LEU A 255 -8.10 8.41 -4.99
C LEU A 255 -6.74 7.74 -5.16
N ALA A 256 -6.11 7.30 -4.06
CA ALA A 256 -4.82 6.65 -4.11
C ALA A 256 -4.88 5.35 -4.92
N ASP A 257 -5.83 4.48 -4.63
CA ASP A 257 -6.02 3.20 -5.32
C ASP A 257 -6.39 3.38 -6.79
N PHE A 258 -7.33 4.29 -7.05
CA PHE A 258 -7.81 4.57 -8.41
C PHE A 258 -6.69 5.06 -9.35
N PHE A 259 -5.83 5.99 -8.88
CA PHE A 259 -4.74 6.48 -9.71
C PHE A 259 -3.61 5.48 -9.86
N ASP A 260 -3.32 4.69 -8.83
CA ASP A 260 -2.34 3.61 -8.88
C ASP A 260 -2.74 2.54 -9.91
N THR A 261 -4.00 2.08 -9.84
CA THR A 261 -4.54 1.13 -10.82
C THR A 261 -4.55 1.69 -12.25
N MET A 262 -4.96 2.95 -12.43
CA MET A 262 -4.95 3.57 -13.77
C MET A 262 -3.54 3.66 -14.35
N GLY A 263 -2.56 4.06 -13.56
CA GLY A 263 -1.15 4.09 -13.94
C GLY A 263 -0.62 2.70 -14.29
N THR A 264 -0.87 1.74 -13.43
CA THR A 264 -0.41 0.36 -13.58
C THR A 264 -0.99 -0.33 -14.82
N MET A 265 -2.30 -0.24 -15.05
CA MET A 265 -2.91 -0.91 -16.21
C MET A 265 -2.43 -0.33 -17.54
N VAL A 266 -2.15 0.99 -17.59
CA VAL A 266 -1.59 1.63 -18.79
C VAL A 266 -0.12 1.24 -18.95
N ALA A 267 0.69 1.24 -17.90
CA ALA A 267 2.10 0.83 -17.96
C ALA A 267 2.25 -0.62 -18.44
N VAL A 268 1.46 -1.55 -17.88
CA VAL A 268 1.43 -2.95 -18.31
C VAL A 268 0.96 -3.10 -19.76
N GLY A 269 -0.03 -2.30 -20.17
CA GLY A 269 -0.51 -2.26 -21.54
C GLY A 269 0.51 -1.75 -22.55
N ALA A 270 1.23 -0.69 -22.19
CA ALA A 270 2.30 -0.12 -23.01
C ALA A 270 3.45 -1.11 -23.23
N GLU A 271 3.90 -1.80 -22.17
CA GLU A 271 4.93 -2.83 -22.25
C GLU A 271 4.53 -3.96 -23.21
N GLY A 272 3.23 -4.32 -23.24
CA GLY A 272 2.69 -5.37 -24.09
C GLY A 272 2.29 -4.96 -25.48
N ASN A 273 2.35 -3.69 -25.85
CA ASN A 273 1.71 -3.12 -27.03
C ASN A 273 0.21 -3.50 -27.11
N LEU A 274 -0.47 -3.44 -25.97
CA LEU A 274 -1.89 -3.82 -25.83
C LEU A 274 -2.83 -2.60 -25.81
N LEU A 275 -2.30 -1.36 -25.86
CA LEU A 275 -3.07 -0.14 -25.80
C LEU A 275 -3.72 0.16 -27.16
N ASP A 276 -4.91 0.75 -27.12
CA ASP A 276 -5.56 1.31 -28.30
C ASP A 276 -4.91 2.64 -28.77
N GLU A 277 -5.38 3.24 -29.87
CA GLU A 277 -4.87 4.51 -30.41
C GLU A 277 -5.03 5.68 -29.43
N GLN A 278 -5.92 5.56 -28.46
CA GLN A 278 -6.17 6.56 -27.41
C GLN A 278 -5.33 6.30 -26.15
N GLY A 279 -4.49 5.27 -26.14
CA GLY A 279 -3.65 4.90 -25.02
C GLY A 279 -4.38 4.14 -23.90
N ASN A 280 -5.54 3.55 -24.18
CA ASN A 280 -6.29 2.79 -23.19
C ASN A 280 -6.08 1.28 -23.36
N PRO A 281 -6.03 0.50 -22.28
CA PRO A 281 -6.07 -0.95 -22.33
C PRO A 281 -7.39 -1.47 -22.91
N PRO A 282 -7.40 -2.61 -23.62
CA PRO A 282 -8.63 -3.25 -24.06
C PRO A 282 -9.48 -3.61 -22.84
N LYS A 283 -10.82 -3.47 -22.99
CA LYS A 283 -11.75 -3.78 -21.88
C LYS A 283 -11.48 -3.01 -20.57
N THR A 284 -11.01 -1.78 -20.64
CA THR A 284 -10.71 -0.92 -19.48
C THR A 284 -11.80 -0.97 -18.41
N ARG A 285 -13.09 -0.97 -18.81
CA ARG A 285 -14.21 -1.03 -17.86
C ARG A 285 -14.21 -2.34 -17.06
N GLN A 286 -13.96 -3.48 -17.72
CA GLN A 286 -13.88 -4.79 -17.04
C GLN A 286 -12.69 -4.86 -16.10
N ILE A 287 -11.54 -4.35 -16.50
CA ILE A 287 -10.35 -4.26 -15.62
C ILE A 287 -10.70 -3.51 -14.34
N LEU A 288 -11.30 -2.33 -14.45
CA LEU A 288 -11.65 -1.50 -13.30
C LEU A 288 -12.78 -2.08 -12.43
N ILE A 289 -13.74 -2.80 -13.04
CA ILE A 289 -14.75 -3.53 -12.27
C ILE A 289 -14.09 -4.62 -11.42
N ILE A 290 -13.20 -5.42 -12.00
CA ILE A 290 -12.52 -6.47 -11.25
C ILE A 290 -11.59 -5.90 -10.18
N ASP A 291 -10.88 -4.82 -10.47
CA ASP A 291 -10.02 -4.13 -9.53
C ASP A 291 -10.81 -3.58 -8.33
N SER A 292 -11.93 -2.89 -8.57
CA SER A 292 -12.80 -2.41 -7.48
C SER A 292 -13.42 -3.54 -6.66
N LEU A 293 -13.80 -4.66 -7.29
CA LEU A 293 -14.25 -5.85 -6.59
C LEU A 293 -13.10 -6.49 -5.78
N ALA A 294 -11.86 -6.38 -6.25
CA ALA A 294 -10.70 -6.86 -5.53
C ALA A 294 -10.43 -6.04 -4.27
N ALA A 295 -10.63 -4.72 -4.32
CA ALA A 295 -10.58 -3.86 -3.13
C ALA A 295 -11.65 -4.28 -2.09
N VAL A 296 -12.91 -4.48 -2.53
CA VAL A 296 -13.98 -4.99 -1.64
C VAL A 296 -13.60 -6.36 -1.07
N ALA A 297 -13.14 -7.29 -1.92
CA ALA A 297 -12.75 -8.63 -1.50
C ALA A 297 -11.58 -8.60 -0.50
N GLY A 298 -10.65 -7.66 -0.66
CA GLY A 298 -9.56 -7.43 0.28
C GLY A 298 -10.04 -6.97 1.65
N GLY A 299 -10.97 -6.01 1.70
CA GLY A 299 -11.61 -5.55 2.93
C GLY A 299 -12.38 -6.66 3.64
N VAL A 300 -13.23 -7.40 2.90
CA VAL A 300 -14.00 -8.54 3.44
C VAL A 300 -13.09 -9.71 3.82
N GLY A 301 -12.02 -9.93 3.05
CA GLY A 301 -11.00 -10.92 3.31
C GLY A 301 -10.10 -10.60 4.51
N GLY A 302 -10.17 -9.36 5.00
CA GLY A 302 -9.35 -8.89 6.12
C GLY A 302 -7.87 -8.78 5.76
N VAL A 303 -7.55 -8.43 4.50
CA VAL A 303 -6.17 -8.39 3.98
C VAL A 303 -5.82 -7.06 3.31
N SER A 304 -6.61 -6.01 3.57
CA SER A 304 -6.51 -4.67 2.97
C SER A 304 -6.96 -4.63 1.50
N SER A 305 -6.97 -3.45 0.89
CA SER A 305 -7.37 -3.28 -0.50
C SER A 305 -6.44 -4.06 -1.43
N ASN A 306 -7.03 -4.85 -2.32
CA ASN A 306 -6.31 -5.49 -3.40
C ASN A 306 -6.41 -4.63 -4.66
N THR A 307 -5.28 -4.36 -5.27
CA THR A 307 -5.14 -3.48 -6.43
C THR A 307 -4.24 -4.10 -7.50
N SER A 308 -4.19 -3.47 -8.65
CA SER A 308 -3.38 -3.89 -9.79
C SER A 308 -1.88 -3.74 -9.55
N TYR A 309 -1.08 -4.74 -9.93
CA TYR A 309 0.35 -4.80 -9.69
C TYR A 309 1.18 -4.51 -10.93
N VAL A 310 2.06 -3.50 -10.84
CA VAL A 310 2.98 -3.10 -11.92
C VAL A 310 3.99 -4.18 -12.28
N GLU A 311 4.31 -5.08 -11.35
CA GLU A 311 5.15 -6.26 -11.57
C GLU A 311 4.59 -7.21 -12.64
N SER A 312 3.30 -7.06 -12.99
CA SER A 312 2.70 -7.75 -14.13
C SER A 312 3.42 -7.42 -15.45
N ALA A 313 4.02 -6.24 -15.57
CA ALA A 313 4.84 -5.84 -16.71
C ALA A 313 6.01 -6.81 -16.95
N SER A 314 6.58 -7.40 -15.89
CA SER A 314 7.67 -8.40 -16.02
C SER A 314 7.23 -9.66 -16.75
N GLY A 315 5.99 -10.11 -16.52
CA GLY A 315 5.40 -11.23 -17.27
C GLY A 315 5.06 -10.85 -18.71
N VAL A 316 4.61 -9.62 -18.91
CA VAL A 316 4.31 -9.06 -20.24
C VAL A 316 5.59 -8.91 -21.07
N ALA A 317 6.69 -8.45 -20.49
CA ALA A 317 8.01 -8.42 -21.11
C ALA A 317 8.49 -9.80 -21.58
N GLU A 318 8.09 -10.88 -20.89
CA GLU A 318 8.36 -12.28 -21.28
C GLU A 318 7.35 -12.85 -22.28
N GLY A 319 6.45 -12.06 -22.79
CA GLY A 319 5.51 -12.45 -23.84
C GLY A 319 4.08 -12.72 -23.41
N ALA A 320 3.71 -12.49 -22.15
CA ALA A 320 2.31 -12.56 -21.73
C ALA A 320 1.48 -11.47 -22.46
N ARG A 321 0.37 -11.85 -23.08
CA ARG A 321 -0.50 -10.92 -23.84
C ARG A 321 -1.99 -11.11 -23.53
N THR A 322 -2.35 -12.14 -22.80
CA THR A 322 -3.74 -12.51 -22.51
C THR A 322 -3.94 -12.82 -21.03
N GLY A 323 -5.19 -12.92 -20.62
CA GLY A 323 -5.59 -13.28 -19.27
C GLY A 323 -5.12 -14.64 -18.77
N LEU A 324 -4.65 -15.53 -19.68
CA LEU A 324 -4.09 -16.82 -19.27
C LEU A 324 -2.91 -16.64 -18.29
N ALA A 325 -2.07 -15.62 -18.50
CA ALA A 325 -0.96 -15.32 -17.58
C ALA A 325 -1.49 -14.97 -16.18
N SER A 326 -2.57 -14.21 -16.10
CA SER A 326 -3.23 -13.87 -14.83
C SER A 326 -3.86 -15.11 -14.18
N VAL A 327 -4.52 -15.98 -14.96
CA VAL A 327 -5.08 -17.24 -14.42
C VAL A 327 -3.99 -18.11 -13.81
N ILE A 328 -2.86 -18.30 -14.51
CA ILE A 328 -1.73 -19.09 -13.99
C ILE A 328 -1.16 -18.45 -12.72
N THR A 329 -0.97 -17.13 -12.73
CA THR A 329 -0.49 -16.38 -11.55
C THR A 329 -1.43 -16.56 -10.37
N GLY A 330 -2.73 -16.45 -10.59
CA GLY A 330 -3.73 -16.64 -9.54
C GLY A 330 -3.77 -18.06 -8.98
N VAL A 331 -3.63 -19.08 -9.83
CA VAL A 331 -3.52 -20.48 -9.37
C VAL A 331 -2.27 -20.66 -8.48
N LEU A 332 -1.14 -20.07 -8.84
CA LEU A 332 0.08 -20.13 -8.02
C LEU A 332 -0.12 -19.41 -6.67
N PHE A 333 -0.86 -18.29 -6.63
CA PHE A 333 -1.25 -17.67 -5.35
C PHE A 333 -2.13 -18.61 -4.52
N LEU A 334 -3.13 -19.25 -5.10
CA LEU A 334 -3.97 -20.22 -4.37
C LEU A 334 -3.13 -21.38 -3.80
N MET A 335 -2.18 -21.90 -4.57
CA MET A 335 -1.26 -22.92 -4.06
C MET A 335 -0.38 -22.41 -2.91
N SER A 336 -0.02 -21.14 -2.92
CA SER A 336 0.81 -20.53 -1.87
C SER A 336 0.10 -20.41 -0.52
N THR A 337 -1.22 -20.56 -0.44
CA THR A 337 -1.95 -20.60 0.84
C THR A 337 -1.42 -21.67 1.78
N PHE A 338 -0.96 -22.80 1.25
CA PHE A 338 -0.37 -23.89 2.01
C PHE A 338 1.04 -23.60 2.53
N LEU A 339 1.72 -22.58 1.98
CA LEU A 339 3.06 -22.13 2.36
C LEU A 339 3.05 -21.01 3.39
N ALA A 340 1.87 -20.64 3.93
CA ALA A 340 1.71 -19.58 4.90
C ALA A 340 2.63 -19.72 6.15
N PRO A 341 2.95 -20.92 6.67
CA PRO A 341 3.90 -21.05 7.78
C PRO A 341 5.31 -20.54 7.48
N LEU A 342 5.75 -20.54 6.22
CA LEU A 342 7.07 -20.00 5.86
C LEU A 342 7.17 -18.50 6.06
N VAL A 343 6.06 -17.78 6.11
CA VAL A 343 6.04 -16.35 6.35
C VAL A 343 6.53 -16.01 7.75
N GLU A 344 6.29 -16.88 8.73
CA GLU A 344 6.78 -16.69 10.10
C GLU A 344 8.31 -16.81 10.22
N LEU A 345 8.98 -17.39 9.22
CA LEU A 345 10.44 -17.43 9.19
C LEU A 345 11.04 -16.10 8.74
N VAL A 346 10.27 -15.26 8.05
CA VAL A 346 10.78 -14.01 7.49
C VAL A 346 10.73 -12.90 8.53
N PRO A 347 11.88 -12.38 8.99
CA PRO A 347 11.87 -11.27 9.93
C PRO A 347 11.43 -9.98 9.24
N THR A 348 10.87 -9.08 10.02
CA THR A 348 10.36 -7.79 9.56
C THR A 348 11.43 -6.98 8.82
N GLU A 349 12.67 -7.06 9.25
CA GLU A 349 13.82 -6.39 8.66
C GLU A 349 14.10 -6.86 7.22
N ALA A 350 13.99 -8.17 6.97
CA ALA A 350 14.13 -8.69 5.61
C ALA A 350 12.98 -8.25 4.70
N ALA A 351 11.73 -8.29 5.19
CA ALA A 351 10.55 -7.85 4.46
C ALA A 351 10.57 -6.34 4.17
N SER A 352 11.05 -5.53 5.10
CA SER A 352 11.07 -4.07 5.02
C SER A 352 11.98 -3.53 3.92
N THR A 353 12.93 -4.31 3.42
CA THR A 353 13.76 -3.95 2.27
C THR A 353 12.92 -3.69 1.03
N ALA A 354 11.84 -4.50 0.84
CA ALA A 354 10.90 -4.31 -0.26
C ALA A 354 10.14 -2.99 -0.15
N LEU A 355 9.71 -2.60 1.05
CA LEU A 355 8.98 -1.34 1.27
C LEU A 355 9.82 -0.13 0.87
N VAL A 356 11.08 -0.10 1.28
CA VAL A 356 12.01 1.00 0.93
C VAL A 356 12.22 1.03 -0.58
N PHE A 357 12.40 -0.13 -1.20
CA PHE A 357 12.66 -0.22 -2.63
C PHE A 357 11.44 0.13 -3.49
N VAL A 358 10.24 -0.35 -3.14
CA VAL A 358 9.00 0.02 -3.82
C VAL A 358 8.73 1.52 -3.66
N GLY A 359 8.97 2.07 -2.47
CA GLY A 359 8.90 3.51 -2.25
C GLY A 359 9.81 4.30 -3.20
N PHE A 360 11.03 3.81 -3.44
CA PHE A 360 11.93 4.39 -4.45
C PHE A 360 11.32 4.32 -5.87
N LEU A 361 10.78 3.19 -6.28
CA LEU A 361 10.17 3.05 -7.61
C LEU A 361 9.00 4.00 -7.81
N MET A 362 8.13 4.15 -6.81
CA MET A 362 7.02 5.11 -6.86
C MET A 362 7.52 6.56 -6.91
N MET A 363 8.57 6.88 -6.17
CA MET A 363 9.17 8.22 -6.12
C MET A 363 9.78 8.64 -7.45
N THR A 364 10.21 7.74 -8.33
CA THR A 364 10.79 8.09 -9.63
C THR A 364 9.86 8.92 -10.51
N GLN A 365 8.54 8.83 -10.31
CA GLN A 365 7.54 9.62 -11.05
C GLN A 365 7.57 11.11 -10.71
N VAL A 366 8.36 11.56 -9.74
CA VAL A 366 8.51 12.98 -9.37
C VAL A 366 8.99 13.84 -10.55
N THR A 367 9.67 13.25 -11.52
CA THR A 367 10.13 13.91 -12.76
C THR A 367 9.00 14.35 -13.69
N ASP A 368 7.79 13.76 -13.53
CA ASP A 368 6.63 14.10 -14.33
C ASP A 368 5.89 15.36 -13.82
N ILE A 369 6.37 15.93 -12.72
CA ILE A 369 5.82 17.16 -12.13
C ILE A 369 6.57 18.37 -12.73
N ASP A 370 5.80 19.34 -13.24
CA ASP A 370 6.36 20.64 -13.68
C ASP A 370 6.73 21.49 -12.46
N TRP A 371 8.01 21.45 -12.09
CA TRP A 371 8.56 22.19 -10.94
C TRP A 371 8.76 23.68 -11.21
N ASP A 372 8.77 24.14 -12.46
CA ASP A 372 8.90 25.55 -12.81
C ASP A 372 7.60 26.30 -12.57
N SER A 373 6.46 25.62 -12.65
CA SER A 373 5.14 26.17 -12.37
C SER A 373 4.82 26.15 -10.88
N LYS A 374 4.90 27.27 -10.19
CA LYS A 374 4.59 27.41 -8.76
C LYS A 374 3.16 26.93 -8.40
N GLU A 375 2.22 27.06 -9.34
CA GLU A 375 0.83 26.62 -9.16
C GLU A 375 0.70 25.11 -9.06
N VAL A 376 1.64 24.41 -9.63
CA VAL A 376 1.72 22.95 -9.70
C VAL A 376 2.70 22.43 -8.65
N ALA A 377 3.90 23.01 -8.60
CA ALA A 377 5.00 22.55 -7.75
C ALA A 377 4.68 22.65 -6.25
N ILE A 378 4.07 23.77 -5.79
CA ILE A 378 3.78 23.97 -4.37
C ILE A 378 2.74 22.97 -3.87
N PRO A 379 1.56 22.79 -4.49
CA PRO A 379 0.60 21.77 -4.04
C PRO A 379 1.15 20.35 -4.13
N ALA A 380 1.93 20.04 -5.16
CA ALA A 380 2.59 18.74 -5.31
C ALA A 380 3.57 18.47 -4.16
N PHE A 381 4.45 19.43 -3.86
CA PHE A 381 5.35 19.34 -2.71
C PHE A 381 4.60 19.16 -1.39
N MET A 382 3.54 19.93 -1.16
CA MET A 382 2.72 19.80 0.05
C MET A 382 2.10 18.41 0.17
N THR A 383 1.55 17.86 -0.94
CA THR A 383 1.02 16.50 -0.96
C THR A 383 2.08 15.48 -0.54
N MET A 384 3.24 15.52 -1.20
CA MET A 384 4.32 14.55 -1.00
C MET A 384 4.95 14.65 0.40
N ALA A 385 5.16 15.87 0.91
CA ALA A 385 5.79 16.08 2.21
C ALA A 385 4.88 15.71 3.38
N PHE A 386 3.59 16.08 3.30
CA PHE A 386 2.68 15.86 4.42
C PHE A 386 2.24 14.38 4.57
N MET A 387 2.43 13.52 3.58
CA MET A 387 2.16 12.08 3.73
C MET A 387 3.12 11.42 4.73
N PRO A 388 4.44 11.41 4.52
CA PRO A 388 5.38 10.79 5.46
C PRO A 388 5.50 11.57 6.77
N PHE A 389 5.56 12.91 6.75
CA PHE A 389 5.74 13.70 7.97
C PHE A 389 4.46 13.78 8.82
N GLY A 390 3.29 13.74 8.21
CA GLY A 390 2.01 13.65 8.92
C GLY A 390 1.61 12.21 9.27
N TYR A 391 2.40 11.23 8.84
CA TYR A 391 2.12 9.79 8.98
C TYR A 391 0.71 9.41 8.47
N SER A 392 0.23 10.09 7.44
CA SER A 392 -1.13 9.95 6.92
C SER A 392 -1.25 10.35 5.45
N VAL A 393 -1.71 9.42 4.63
CA VAL A 393 -1.99 9.66 3.20
C VAL A 393 -3.10 10.69 3.02
N SER A 394 -4.17 10.60 3.82
CA SER A 394 -5.30 11.53 3.74
C SER A 394 -4.91 12.97 4.08
N VAL A 395 -4.02 13.16 5.06
CA VAL A 395 -3.48 14.49 5.39
C VAL A 395 -2.71 15.06 4.19
N GLY A 396 -1.83 14.27 3.57
CA GLY A 396 -1.07 14.73 2.40
C GLY A 396 -1.98 15.11 1.23
N ILE A 397 -2.96 14.27 0.88
CA ILE A 397 -3.94 14.57 -0.17
C ILE A 397 -4.71 15.84 0.15
N GLY A 398 -5.23 15.93 1.38
CA GLY A 398 -6.04 17.08 1.82
C GLY A 398 -5.27 18.40 1.79
N VAL A 399 -4.03 18.41 2.32
CA VAL A 399 -3.17 19.61 2.30
C VAL A 399 -2.86 20.03 0.87
N GLY A 400 -2.57 19.08 -0.02
CA GLY A 400 -2.32 19.35 -1.44
C GLY A 400 -3.53 19.97 -2.14
N PHE A 401 -4.71 19.41 -1.93
CA PHE A 401 -5.95 19.89 -2.55
C PHE A 401 -6.33 21.30 -2.04
N VAL A 402 -6.25 21.53 -0.74
CA VAL A 402 -6.49 22.84 -0.12
C VAL A 402 -5.49 23.87 -0.66
N THR A 403 -4.19 23.51 -0.72
CA THR A 403 -3.14 24.39 -1.23
C THR A 403 -3.36 24.75 -2.69
N TYR A 404 -3.71 23.77 -3.54
CA TYR A 404 -4.03 24.02 -4.95
C TYR A 404 -5.23 24.98 -5.09
N SER A 405 -6.32 24.70 -4.40
CA SER A 405 -7.53 25.53 -4.45
C SER A 405 -7.26 26.95 -3.97
N LEU A 406 -6.47 27.11 -2.90
CA LEU A 406 -6.07 28.41 -2.37
C LEU A 406 -5.23 29.19 -3.39
N ILE A 407 -4.24 28.58 -4.03
CA ILE A 407 -3.40 29.24 -5.05
C ILE A 407 -4.27 29.71 -6.22
N GLN A 408 -5.19 28.88 -6.71
CA GLN A 408 -6.09 29.26 -7.81
C GLN A 408 -7.04 30.39 -7.41
N LEU A 409 -7.49 30.43 -6.16
CA LEU A 409 -8.31 31.52 -5.63
C LEU A 409 -7.53 32.85 -5.62
N VAL A 410 -6.32 32.83 -5.04
CA VAL A 410 -5.45 34.03 -4.94
C VAL A 410 -5.08 34.59 -6.32
N LYS A 411 -4.91 33.71 -7.33
CA LYS A 411 -4.65 34.12 -8.72
C LYS A 411 -5.89 34.61 -9.49
N GLY A 412 -7.07 34.65 -8.85
CA GLY A 412 -8.31 35.01 -9.52
C GLY A 412 -8.82 33.97 -10.53
N GLN A 413 -8.28 32.75 -10.44
CA GLN A 413 -8.58 31.65 -11.37
C GLN A 413 -9.52 30.59 -10.77
N ALA A 414 -10.30 30.97 -9.76
CA ALA A 414 -11.23 30.08 -9.05
C ALA A 414 -12.17 29.28 -10.00
N ARG A 415 -12.54 29.89 -11.13
CA ARG A 415 -13.40 29.24 -12.16
C ARG A 415 -12.73 28.10 -12.91
N LYS A 416 -11.39 28.01 -12.88
CA LYS A 416 -10.64 26.90 -13.50
C LYS A 416 -10.64 25.63 -12.64
N VAL A 417 -10.91 25.77 -11.35
CA VAL A 417 -10.97 24.65 -10.41
C VAL A 417 -12.33 23.95 -10.55
N HIS A 418 -12.28 22.64 -10.75
CA HIS A 418 -13.49 21.83 -10.86
C HIS A 418 -14.34 21.93 -9.58
N PRO A 419 -15.69 22.02 -9.66
CA PRO A 419 -16.53 22.15 -8.46
C PRO A 419 -16.33 21.06 -7.41
N LEU A 420 -16.08 19.81 -7.86
CA LEU A 420 -15.78 18.71 -6.96
C LEU A 420 -14.50 18.94 -6.15
N MET A 421 -13.48 19.56 -6.75
CA MET A 421 -12.23 19.90 -6.04
C MET A 421 -12.48 20.94 -4.94
N TRP A 422 -13.35 21.95 -5.20
CA TRP A 422 -13.75 22.90 -4.17
C TRP A 422 -14.46 22.23 -3.01
N LEU A 423 -15.45 21.36 -3.32
CA LEU A 423 -16.17 20.61 -2.31
C LEU A 423 -15.23 19.84 -1.41
N VAL A 424 -14.33 19.06 -2.01
CA VAL A 424 -13.37 18.21 -1.29
C VAL A 424 -12.38 19.05 -0.48
N SER A 425 -11.88 20.17 -1.02
CA SER A 425 -11.00 21.08 -0.29
C SER A 425 -11.68 21.68 0.96
N VAL A 426 -12.95 22.07 0.84
CA VAL A 426 -13.73 22.57 1.99
C VAL A 426 -13.92 21.47 3.05
N LEU A 427 -14.23 20.23 2.62
CA LEU A 427 -14.38 19.11 3.54
C LEU A 427 -13.06 18.80 4.27
N PHE A 428 -11.90 18.86 3.59
CA PHE A 428 -10.61 18.71 4.25
C PHE A 428 -10.29 19.84 5.22
N ILE A 429 -10.64 21.09 4.91
CA ILE A 429 -10.50 22.21 5.85
C ILE A 429 -11.33 21.95 7.12
N ILE A 430 -12.59 21.52 6.96
CA ILE A 430 -13.44 21.14 8.10
C ILE A 430 -12.80 20.01 8.90
N TYR A 431 -12.30 18.98 8.22
CA TYR A 431 -11.62 17.83 8.85
C TYR A 431 -10.40 18.28 9.67
N PHE A 432 -9.53 19.14 9.11
CA PHE A 432 -8.33 19.61 9.81
C PHE A 432 -8.66 20.55 10.99
N LEU A 433 -9.78 21.27 10.90
CA LEU A 433 -10.23 22.21 11.93
C LEU A 433 -11.26 21.59 12.88
N MET A 434 -11.55 20.29 12.80
CA MET A 434 -12.61 19.65 13.58
C MET A 434 -12.44 19.88 15.08
N GLY A 435 -11.24 19.71 15.64
CA GLY A 435 -10.96 19.96 17.05
C GLY A 435 -11.21 21.42 17.49
N PRO A 436 -10.65 22.43 16.81
CA PRO A 436 -10.98 23.83 17.06
C PRO A 436 -12.46 24.16 16.88
N LEU A 437 -13.11 23.62 15.85
CA LEU A 437 -14.54 23.86 15.58
C LEU A 437 -15.44 23.27 16.66
N GLN A 438 -15.16 22.06 17.14
CA GLN A 438 -15.90 21.43 18.24
C GLN A 438 -15.83 22.27 19.52
N ARG A 439 -14.63 22.79 19.85
CA ARG A 439 -14.45 23.69 21.00
C ARG A 439 -15.23 25.00 20.86
N LEU A 440 -15.25 25.60 19.66
CA LEU A 440 -16.00 26.82 19.37
C LEU A 440 -17.52 26.61 19.46
N LEU A 441 -18.01 25.44 19.06
CA LEU A 441 -19.42 25.07 19.08
C LEU A 441 -19.88 24.52 20.42
N GLY A 442 -18.98 24.33 21.39
CA GLY A 442 -19.31 23.77 22.71
C GLY A 442 -19.75 22.30 22.66
N VAL A 443 -19.36 21.57 21.60
CA VAL A 443 -19.70 20.17 21.35
C VAL A 443 -18.41 19.37 21.53
N GLY A 444 -17.96 19.21 22.77
CA GLY A 444 -16.72 18.50 23.08
C GLY A 444 -16.69 18.05 24.52
#